data_a9daadbdd05e1678dfcaef0058c6a3ad
#
_entry.id   a9daadbdd05e1678dfcaef0058c6a3ad
#
_cell.length_a   1.000
_cell.length_b   1.000
_cell.length_c   1.000
_cell.angle_alpha   90.00
_cell.angle_beta   90.00
_cell.angle_gamma   90.00
#
_symmetry.space_group_name_H-M   'P 1'
#
loop_
_entity.id
_entity.type
_entity.pdbx_description
1 polymer ?
#
loop_
_entity_poly.entity_id
_entity_poly.type
_entity_poly.pdbx_seq_one_letter_code
_entity_poly.pdbx_strand_id
1 'polypeptide(L)'
;MGMFDTIRIELQLPGYSYVTNEEFQTKSFECLLENYIITANREIYRELWDYEWVDSPDSPLGTRLSKINGTYRREYLTDLHGDIIFYNDTMINGKRYDYFARFSYGRLDRMWTREWDRW
;
A
#
# COMPACT_ATOMS: atom_id res chain seq x y z
N MET A 1 -1.23 -10.23 16.30
CA MET A 1 -1.49 -9.34 15.16
C MET A 1 -0.18 -8.88 14.56
N GLY A 2 0.04 -9.10 13.28
CA GLY A 2 1.28 -8.72 12.62
C GLY A 2 1.24 -7.28 12.11
N MET A 3 2.42 -6.71 11.93
CA MET A 3 2.58 -5.44 11.23
C MET A 3 2.39 -5.67 9.73
N PHE A 4 2.02 -4.63 9.03
CA PHE A 4 1.84 -4.68 7.58
C PHE A 4 2.20 -3.33 6.99
N ASP A 5 2.40 -3.32 5.67
CA ASP A 5 2.57 -2.09 4.91
C ASP A 5 1.25 -1.74 4.23
N THR A 6 1.10 -0.49 3.86
CA THR A 6 -0.09 0.02 3.18
C THR A 6 0.26 0.34 1.74
N ILE A 7 -0.64 0.00 0.82
CA ILE A 7 -0.46 0.32 -0.60
C ILE A 7 -1.73 0.93 -1.17
N ARG A 8 -1.57 1.98 -1.96
CA ARG A 8 -2.65 2.63 -2.71
C ARG A 8 -2.40 2.42 -4.19
N ILE A 9 -3.47 2.36 -4.96
CA ILE A 9 -3.41 2.02 -6.38
C ILE A 9 -4.12 3.10 -7.18
N GLU A 10 -3.43 3.74 -8.11
CA GLU A 10 -4.00 4.75 -9.01
C GLU A 10 -4.48 4.16 -10.34
N LEU A 11 -4.59 2.85 -10.42
CA LEU A 11 -5.09 2.12 -11.59
C LEU A 11 -6.40 1.42 -11.24
N GLN A 12 -7.20 1.14 -12.25
CA GLN A 12 -8.41 0.34 -12.04
C GLN A 12 -8.01 -1.10 -11.76
N LEU A 13 -8.44 -1.61 -10.59
CA LEU A 13 -8.17 -2.99 -10.19
C LEU A 13 -9.18 -3.94 -10.85
N PRO A 14 -8.78 -5.21 -11.05
CA PRO A 14 -9.73 -6.24 -11.48
C PRO A 14 -10.92 -6.30 -10.51
N GLY A 15 -12.12 -6.37 -11.04
CA GLY A 15 -13.35 -6.40 -10.25
C GLY A 15 -13.93 -5.04 -9.89
N TYR A 16 -13.17 -3.96 -10.06
CA TYR A 16 -13.65 -2.59 -9.86
C TYR A 16 -14.03 -1.96 -11.21
N SER A 17 -15.09 -1.15 -11.19
CA SER A 17 -15.51 -0.40 -12.37
C SER A 17 -14.95 1.02 -12.41
N TYR A 18 -14.09 1.35 -11.44
CA TYR A 18 -13.49 2.68 -11.30
C TYR A 18 -12.14 2.55 -10.58
N VAL A 19 -11.34 3.60 -10.63
CA VAL A 19 -10.12 3.66 -9.82
C VAL A 19 -10.53 3.89 -8.38
N THR A 20 -10.24 2.92 -7.51
CA THR A 20 -10.56 3.04 -6.09
C THR A 20 -9.52 3.88 -5.38
N ASN A 21 -9.95 4.67 -4.38
CA ASN A 21 -9.04 5.38 -3.50
C ASN A 21 -8.88 4.68 -2.15
N GLU A 22 -9.29 3.42 -2.06
CA GLU A 22 -9.11 2.62 -0.85
C GLU A 22 -7.65 2.28 -0.63
N GLU A 23 -7.31 2.08 0.63
CA GLU A 23 -6.01 1.56 1.02
C GLU A 23 -6.07 0.04 1.15
N PHE A 24 -4.98 -0.61 0.81
CA PHE A 24 -4.82 -2.05 0.91
C PHE A 24 -3.67 -2.37 1.82
N GLN A 25 -3.72 -3.55 2.43
CA GLN A 25 -2.63 -4.08 3.25
C GLN A 25 -1.77 -5.00 2.39
N THR A 26 -0.46 -5.01 2.66
CA THR A 26 0.45 -5.94 2.02
C THR A 26 1.49 -6.40 3.02
N LYS A 27 1.90 -7.66 2.92
CA LYS A 27 3.01 -8.22 3.69
C LYS A 27 4.14 -8.69 2.78
N SER A 28 4.12 -8.25 1.53
CA SER A 28 5.13 -8.65 0.54
C SER A 28 6.45 -7.89 0.69
N PHE A 29 6.47 -6.84 1.50
CA PHE A 29 7.67 -6.07 1.84
C PHE A 29 8.11 -6.38 3.27
N GLU A 30 8.80 -5.46 3.92
CA GLU A 30 9.39 -5.71 5.23
C GLU A 30 8.43 -5.57 6.40
N CYS A 31 7.18 -5.18 6.13
CA CYS A 31 6.14 -5.01 7.16
C CYS A 31 6.55 -3.99 8.24
N LEU A 32 7.10 -2.85 7.83
CA LEU A 32 7.56 -1.79 8.71
C LEU A 32 6.62 -0.59 8.75
N LEU A 33 5.34 -0.81 8.45
CA LEU A 33 4.30 0.24 8.40
C LEU A 33 4.62 1.33 7.38
N GLU A 34 5.29 0.94 6.30
CA GLU A 34 5.60 1.84 5.19
C GLU A 34 4.38 2.04 4.28
N ASN A 35 4.43 3.08 3.48
CA ASN A 35 3.37 3.40 2.52
C ASN A 35 3.92 3.29 1.11
N TYR A 36 3.18 2.58 0.26
CA TYR A 36 3.52 2.37 -1.15
C TYR A 36 2.40 2.89 -2.02
N ILE A 37 2.72 3.19 -3.28
CA ILE A 37 1.73 3.61 -4.25
C ILE A 37 2.11 3.06 -5.63
N ILE A 38 1.11 2.49 -6.33
CA ILE A 38 1.24 2.15 -7.74
C ILE A 38 0.56 3.28 -8.50
N THR A 39 1.34 4.00 -9.30
CA THR A 39 0.85 5.18 -10.02
C THR A 39 0.09 4.81 -11.28
N ALA A 40 -0.62 5.79 -11.82
CA ALA A 40 -1.31 5.63 -13.11
C ALA A 40 -0.35 5.30 -14.25
N ASN A 41 0.93 5.61 -14.10
CA ASN A 41 1.99 5.27 -15.06
C ASN A 41 2.51 3.84 -14.90
N ARG A 42 1.90 3.04 -14.02
CA ARG A 42 2.26 1.64 -13.79
C ARG A 42 3.64 1.50 -13.14
N GLU A 43 4.00 2.44 -12.28
CA GLU A 43 5.25 2.43 -11.52
C GLU A 43 4.94 2.36 -10.04
N ILE A 44 5.78 1.65 -9.27
CA ILE A 44 5.59 1.55 -7.83
C ILE A 44 6.63 2.39 -7.09
N TYR A 45 6.16 3.14 -6.11
CA TYR A 45 6.97 4.02 -5.29
C TYR A 45 6.72 3.75 -3.81
N ARG A 46 7.75 3.99 -3.00
CA ARG A 46 7.58 4.12 -1.56
C ARG A 46 7.42 5.59 -1.23
N GLU A 47 6.41 5.90 -0.42
CA GLU A 47 6.15 7.27 0.01
C GLU A 47 6.91 7.56 1.29
N LEU A 48 7.59 8.68 1.36
CA LEU A 48 8.47 9.04 2.47
C LEU A 48 8.16 10.43 2.96
N TRP A 49 8.29 10.61 4.28
CA TRP A 49 8.21 11.89 4.97
C TRP A 49 9.29 11.93 6.03
N ASP A 50 9.72 13.14 6.40
CA ASP A 50 10.47 13.32 7.63
C ASP A 50 9.48 13.47 8.78
N TYR A 51 9.91 13.12 9.99
CA TYR A 51 9.08 13.12 11.19
C TYR A 51 9.76 13.90 12.29
N GLU A 52 8.94 14.46 13.19
CA GLU A 52 9.42 15.12 14.39
C GLU A 52 8.56 14.71 15.57
N TRP A 53 9.12 14.78 16.76
CA TRP A 53 8.37 14.59 17.99
C TRP A 53 7.63 15.86 18.34
N VAL A 54 6.34 15.73 18.61
CA VAL A 54 5.49 16.86 19.02
C VAL A 54 4.79 16.50 20.33
N ASP A 55 4.47 17.51 21.12
CA ASP A 55 3.70 17.30 22.35
C ASP A 55 2.32 16.77 22.02
N SER A 56 1.90 15.76 22.77
CA SER A 56 0.59 15.15 22.61
C SER A 56 0.09 14.66 23.96
N PRO A 57 -0.73 15.48 24.67
CA PRO A 57 -1.24 15.09 26.00
C PRO A 57 -2.05 13.81 25.97
N ASP A 58 -2.63 13.46 24.82
CA ASP A 58 -3.44 12.25 24.66
C ASP A 58 -2.59 11.00 24.42
N SER A 59 -1.29 11.16 24.21
CA SER A 59 -0.39 10.04 24.02
C SER A 59 0.06 9.49 25.38
N PRO A 60 0.20 8.16 25.53
CA PRO A 60 0.72 7.57 26.77
C PRO A 60 2.10 8.10 27.18
N LEU A 61 2.91 8.56 26.22
CA LEU A 61 4.25 9.08 26.49
C LEU A 61 4.29 10.61 26.50
N GLY A 62 3.15 11.28 26.32
CA GLY A 62 3.08 12.75 26.25
C GLY A 62 3.60 13.35 24.95
N THR A 63 4.10 12.51 24.03
CA THR A 63 4.62 12.92 22.72
C THR A 63 4.18 11.95 21.65
N ARG A 64 4.23 12.37 20.39
CA ARG A 64 4.00 11.51 19.24
C ARG A 64 4.85 11.96 18.06
N LEU A 65 5.07 11.06 17.10
CA LEU A 65 5.71 11.42 15.85
C LEU A 65 4.69 12.09 14.94
N SER A 66 5.11 13.17 14.30
CA SER A 66 4.30 13.90 13.34
C SER A 66 5.09 14.13 12.06
N LYS A 67 4.42 14.00 10.92
CA LYS A 67 5.03 14.29 9.63
C LYS A 67 5.34 15.78 9.54
N ILE A 68 6.53 16.11 9.03
CA ILE A 68 6.95 17.48 8.80
C ILE A 68 6.37 17.93 7.45
N ASN A 69 5.63 19.05 7.43
CA ASN A 69 5.07 19.59 6.21
C ASN A 69 6.17 19.89 5.19
N GLY A 70 5.90 19.58 3.93
CA GLY A 70 6.82 19.87 2.83
C GLY A 70 7.94 18.87 2.65
N THR A 71 7.96 17.77 3.44
CA THR A 71 9.01 16.75 3.33
C THR A 71 8.57 15.50 2.56
N TYR A 72 7.34 15.50 2.03
CA TYR A 72 6.85 14.37 1.26
C TYR A 72 7.71 14.15 0.02
N ARG A 73 8.10 12.90 -0.19
CA ARG A 73 8.84 12.49 -1.38
C ARG A 73 8.52 11.04 -1.70
N ARG A 74 8.86 10.64 -2.91
CA ARG A 74 8.65 9.27 -3.38
C ARG A 74 9.98 8.67 -3.79
N GLU A 75 10.15 7.38 -3.49
CA GLU A 75 11.29 6.61 -3.93
C GLU A 75 10.82 5.56 -4.93
N TYR A 76 11.30 5.64 -6.16
CA TYR A 76 10.96 4.65 -7.17
C TYR A 76 11.67 3.34 -6.86
N LEU A 77 10.91 2.23 -6.83
CA LEU A 77 11.44 0.92 -6.48
C LEU A 77 11.99 0.22 -7.73
N THR A 78 13.10 0.73 -8.26
CA THR A 78 13.69 0.26 -9.52
C THR A 78 14.17 -1.18 -9.48
N ASP A 79 14.42 -1.72 -8.29
CA ASP A 79 14.92 -3.09 -8.11
C ASP A 79 13.82 -4.10 -7.83
N LEU A 80 12.57 -3.66 -7.80
CA LEU A 80 11.47 -4.56 -7.48
C LEU A 80 11.15 -5.46 -8.66
N HIS A 81 11.28 -6.76 -8.44
CA HIS A 81 10.90 -7.83 -9.35
C HIS A 81 10.02 -8.83 -8.65
N GLY A 82 9.07 -9.39 -9.38
CA GLY A 82 8.23 -10.47 -8.87
C GLY A 82 6.86 -9.99 -8.46
N ASP A 83 6.18 -10.82 -7.70
CA ASP A 83 4.78 -10.62 -7.34
C ASP A 83 4.66 -9.98 -5.96
N ILE A 84 3.74 -9.03 -5.85
CA ILE A 84 3.27 -8.59 -4.55
C ILE A 84 1.79 -8.95 -4.41
N ILE A 85 1.36 -9.16 -3.18
CA ILE A 85 -0.01 -9.51 -2.84
C ILE A 85 -0.55 -8.43 -1.91
N PHE A 86 -1.75 -7.93 -2.21
CA PHE A 86 -2.40 -6.96 -1.34
C PHE A 86 -3.89 -7.24 -1.25
N TYR A 87 -4.50 -6.77 -0.17
CA TYR A 87 -5.89 -7.07 0.15
C TYR A 87 -6.46 -6.02 1.10
N ASN A 88 -7.76 -5.99 1.21
CA ASN A 88 -8.46 -5.24 2.24
C ASN A 88 -9.76 -5.96 2.62
N ASP A 89 -10.57 -5.35 3.49
CA ASP A 89 -11.80 -5.96 3.96
C ASP A 89 -13.01 -5.67 3.08
N THR A 90 -12.83 -4.90 2.01
CA THR A 90 -13.92 -4.55 1.11
C THR A 90 -14.40 -5.79 0.37
N MET A 91 -15.70 -6.01 0.36
CA MET A 91 -16.32 -7.11 -0.36
C MET A 91 -16.90 -6.61 -1.68
N ILE A 92 -16.71 -7.39 -2.73
CA ILE A 92 -17.29 -7.13 -4.04
C ILE A 92 -18.26 -8.27 -4.35
N ASN A 93 -19.55 -7.95 -4.50
CA ASN A 93 -20.60 -8.94 -4.71
C ASN A 93 -20.61 -10.00 -3.61
N GLY A 94 -20.35 -9.59 -2.37
CA GLY A 94 -20.36 -10.48 -1.21
C GLY A 94 -19.12 -11.35 -1.06
N LYS A 95 -18.06 -11.08 -1.80
CA LYS A 95 -16.83 -11.87 -1.81
C LYS A 95 -15.61 -11.01 -1.55
N ARG A 96 -14.61 -11.60 -0.92
CA ARG A 96 -13.30 -10.97 -0.71
C ARG A 96 -12.30 -11.50 -1.71
N TYR A 97 -11.31 -10.69 -2.02
CA TYR A 97 -10.29 -11.03 -3.00
C TYR A 97 -8.91 -10.65 -2.51
N ASP A 98 -7.93 -11.48 -2.86
CA ASP A 98 -6.53 -11.07 -2.88
C ASP A 98 -6.22 -10.51 -4.26
N TYR A 99 -5.39 -9.48 -4.28
CA TYR A 99 -4.93 -8.86 -5.52
C TYR A 99 -3.44 -9.14 -5.67
N PHE A 100 -3.04 -9.42 -6.88
CA PHE A 100 -1.66 -9.75 -7.22
C PHE A 100 -1.18 -8.76 -8.26
N ALA A 101 0.05 -8.30 -8.11
CA ALA A 101 0.68 -7.42 -9.08
C ALA A 101 2.10 -7.93 -9.33
N ARG A 102 2.45 -8.11 -10.59
CA ARG A 102 3.78 -8.54 -10.99
C ARG A 102 4.56 -7.36 -11.53
N PHE A 103 5.79 -7.22 -11.05
CA PHE A 103 6.67 -6.11 -11.40
C PHE A 103 7.97 -6.60 -12.04
N SER A 104 8.48 -5.76 -12.93
CA SER A 104 9.83 -5.87 -13.50
C SER A 104 10.48 -4.50 -13.40
N TYR A 105 11.57 -4.38 -12.64
CA TYR A 105 12.26 -3.11 -12.40
C TYR A 105 11.31 -1.99 -11.93
N GLY A 106 10.39 -2.34 -11.03
CA GLY A 106 9.43 -1.38 -10.48
C GLY A 106 8.30 -0.99 -11.40
N ARG A 107 8.20 -1.58 -12.59
CA ARG A 107 7.07 -1.36 -13.51
C ARG A 107 6.11 -2.52 -13.44
N LEU A 108 4.82 -2.18 -13.41
CA LEU A 108 3.76 -3.17 -13.35
C LEU A 108 3.61 -3.86 -14.70
N ASP A 109 3.79 -5.18 -14.70
CA ASP A 109 3.57 -6.02 -15.88
C ASP A 109 2.11 -6.41 -16.00
N ARG A 110 1.53 -6.89 -14.91
CA ARG A 110 0.11 -7.27 -14.89
C ARG A 110 -0.42 -7.33 -13.46
N MET A 111 -1.76 -7.28 -13.35
CA MET A 111 -2.49 -7.52 -12.10
C MET A 111 -3.56 -8.58 -12.32
N TRP A 112 -3.82 -9.37 -11.29
CA TRP A 112 -4.92 -10.34 -11.30
C TRP A 112 -5.45 -10.51 -9.89
N THR A 113 -6.58 -11.22 -9.75
CA THR A 113 -7.21 -11.47 -8.46
C THR A 113 -7.40 -12.95 -8.23
N ARG A 114 -7.56 -13.28 -6.96
CA ARG A 114 -8.01 -14.60 -6.54
C ARG A 114 -9.04 -14.41 -5.43
N GLU A 115 -10.17 -15.08 -5.56
CA GLU A 115 -11.20 -15.07 -4.53
C GLU A 115 -10.71 -15.80 -3.29
N TRP A 116 -11.04 -15.24 -2.12
CA TRP A 116 -10.78 -15.94 -0.86
C TRP A 116 -11.68 -17.15 -0.77
N ASP A 117 -11.09 -18.30 -0.52
CA ASP A 117 -11.78 -19.57 -0.39
C ASP A 117 -11.75 -20.14 1.03
N ARG A 118 -11.28 -19.34 1.99
CA ARG A 118 -11.16 -19.75 3.40
C ARG A 118 -11.99 -18.85 4.30
N TRP A 119 -12.66 -19.48 5.19
CA TRP A 119 -13.49 -18.81 6.20
C TRP A 119 -13.45 -19.56 7.51
#